data_cedca1366a7deb93d4feb59b7c56fcc8
#
_entry.id   cedca1366a7deb93d4feb59b7c56fcc8
#
_cell.length_a   1.000
_cell.length_b   1.000
_cell.length_c   1.000
_cell.angle_alpha   90.00
_cell.angle_beta   90.00
_cell.angle_gamma   90.00
#
_symmetry.space_group_name_H-M   'P 1'
#
loop_
_entity.id
_entity.type
_entity.pdbx_description
1 polymer ?
#
loop_
_entity_poly.entity_id
_entity_poly.type
_entity_poly.pdbx_seq_one_letter_code
_entity_poly.pdbx_strand_id
1 'polypeptide(L)'
;MTDSVYRSILRLAEREVKGAQESLSGDLAEKAKIVPVIFEPWPGKELLADGVEPDLLGLFSGSSFPEGLADDSAPPTVHLFLENLWGYSEEDETTFIEEVRITYLHELGHYLGMEEDDLEKRGLA
;
A
#
# COMPACT_ATOMS: atom_id res chain seq x y z
N MET A 1 -8.74 -19.45 -1.46
CA MET A 1 -8.48 -18.81 -2.78
C MET A 1 -7.54 -19.70 -3.59
N THR A 2 -7.79 -19.84 -4.88
CA THR A 2 -6.91 -20.62 -5.75
C THR A 2 -5.70 -19.80 -6.21
N ASP A 3 -4.63 -20.47 -6.61
CA ASP A 3 -3.43 -19.80 -7.13
C ASP A 3 -3.75 -18.98 -8.38
N SER A 4 -4.67 -19.47 -9.20
CA SER A 4 -5.09 -18.83 -10.43
C SER A 4 -5.80 -17.48 -10.14
N VAL A 5 -6.69 -17.47 -9.15
CA VAL A 5 -7.37 -16.25 -8.72
C VAL A 5 -6.35 -15.27 -8.12
N TYR A 6 -5.46 -15.77 -7.28
CA TYR A 6 -4.44 -14.91 -6.66
C TYR A 6 -3.55 -14.25 -7.71
N ARG A 7 -3.11 -15.00 -8.71
CA ARG A 7 -2.30 -14.41 -9.80
C ARG A 7 -3.05 -13.34 -10.57
N SER A 8 -4.36 -13.53 -10.76
CA SER A 8 -5.19 -12.53 -11.44
C SER A 8 -5.29 -11.25 -10.63
N ILE A 9 -5.57 -11.35 -9.34
CA ILE A 9 -5.68 -10.14 -8.50
C ILE A 9 -4.33 -9.47 -8.30
N LEU A 10 -3.24 -10.24 -8.29
CA LEU A 10 -1.89 -9.68 -8.22
C LEU A 10 -1.61 -8.79 -9.45
N ARG A 11 -1.95 -9.25 -10.64
CA ARG A 11 -1.77 -8.45 -11.86
C ARG A 11 -2.60 -7.17 -11.83
N LEU A 12 -3.84 -7.28 -11.36
CA LEU A 12 -4.71 -6.10 -11.23
C LEU A 12 -4.11 -5.11 -10.24
N ALA A 13 -3.62 -5.59 -9.12
CA ALA A 13 -3.01 -4.74 -8.09
C ALA A 13 -1.73 -4.07 -8.61
N GLU A 14 -0.86 -4.81 -9.27
CA GLU A 14 0.37 -4.25 -9.83
C GLU A 14 0.07 -3.15 -10.84
N ARG A 15 -0.90 -3.38 -11.70
CA ARG A 15 -1.32 -2.39 -12.69
C ARG A 15 -1.88 -1.14 -12.03
N GLU A 16 -2.72 -1.33 -11.02
CA GLU A 16 -3.36 -0.20 -10.34
C GLU A 16 -2.36 0.64 -9.56
N VAL A 17 -1.41 0.00 -8.88
CA VAL A 17 -0.34 0.72 -8.17
C VAL A 17 0.48 1.55 -9.16
N LYS A 18 0.84 0.96 -10.29
CA LYS A 18 1.58 1.67 -11.32
C LYS A 18 0.79 2.87 -11.84
N GLY A 19 -0.50 2.68 -12.12
CA GLY A 19 -1.38 3.77 -12.54
C GLY A 19 -1.49 4.87 -11.50
N ALA A 20 -1.58 4.50 -10.24
CA ALA A 20 -1.62 5.46 -9.14
C ALA A 20 -0.33 6.28 -9.07
N GLN A 21 0.81 5.62 -9.21
CA GLN A 21 2.11 6.30 -9.24
C GLN A 21 2.21 7.28 -10.39
N GLU A 22 1.74 6.87 -11.56
CA GLU A 22 1.76 7.72 -12.76
C GLU A 22 0.81 8.91 -12.65
N SER A 23 -0.22 8.82 -11.80
CA SER A 23 -1.17 9.92 -11.59
C SER A 23 -0.59 11.01 -10.67
N LEU A 24 0.48 10.72 -9.96
CA LEU A 24 1.13 11.69 -9.10
C LEU A 24 2.03 12.61 -9.93
N SER A 25 2.30 13.80 -9.43
CA SER A 25 3.13 14.76 -10.14
C SER A 25 4.17 15.38 -9.23
N GLY A 26 5.22 15.94 -9.83
CA GLY A 26 6.25 16.67 -9.12
C GLY A 26 6.97 15.81 -8.08
N ASP A 27 7.16 16.37 -6.90
CA ASP A 27 7.87 15.72 -5.79
C ASP A 27 7.21 14.43 -5.33
N LEU A 28 5.88 14.36 -5.40
CA LEU A 28 5.15 13.16 -4.97
C LEU A 28 5.49 11.97 -5.87
N ALA A 29 5.57 12.21 -7.17
CA ALA A 29 5.93 11.16 -8.13
C ALA A 29 7.34 10.64 -7.87
N GLU A 30 8.28 11.53 -7.62
CA GLU A 30 9.67 11.15 -7.35
C GLU A 30 9.79 10.34 -6.06
N LYS A 31 9.11 10.77 -5.01
CA LYS A 31 9.13 10.07 -3.72
C LYS A 31 8.46 8.70 -3.80
N ALA A 32 7.39 8.59 -4.58
CA ALA A 32 6.70 7.31 -4.76
C ALA A 32 7.61 6.26 -5.39
N LYS A 33 8.47 6.67 -6.31
CA LYS A 33 9.37 5.74 -7.01
C LYS A 33 10.39 5.07 -6.11
N ILE A 34 10.76 5.71 -5.00
CA ILE A 34 11.80 5.16 -4.11
C ILE A 34 11.23 4.28 -3.00
N VAL A 35 9.91 4.15 -2.92
CA VAL A 35 9.25 3.33 -1.91
C VAL A 35 8.75 2.04 -2.58
N PRO A 36 9.40 0.90 -2.33
CA PRO A 36 8.94 -0.35 -2.92
C PRO A 36 7.59 -0.77 -2.37
N VAL A 37 6.86 -1.52 -3.16
CA VAL A 37 5.57 -2.10 -2.78
C VAL A 37 5.73 -3.61 -2.76
N ILE A 38 5.34 -4.23 -1.66
CA ILE A 38 5.36 -5.68 -1.50
C ILE A 38 3.92 -6.17 -1.49
N PHE A 39 3.62 -7.13 -2.37
CA PHE A 39 2.30 -7.74 -2.45
C PHE A 39 2.34 -9.09 -1.76
N GLU A 40 1.48 -9.28 -0.77
CA GLU A 40 1.39 -10.50 0.02
C GLU A 40 -0.08 -10.87 0.17
N PRO A 41 -0.42 -12.15 0.43
CA PRO A 41 -1.83 -12.50 0.63
C PRO A 41 -2.39 -11.92 1.93
N TRP A 42 -1.63 -12.00 3.02
CA TRP A 42 -2.00 -11.49 4.36
C TRP A 42 -0.72 -11.20 5.13
N PRO A 43 -0.81 -10.53 6.29
CA PRO A 43 0.39 -10.26 7.09
C PRO A 43 1.12 -11.54 7.47
N GLY A 44 2.44 -11.55 7.28
CA GLY A 44 3.27 -12.70 7.61
C GLY A 44 3.47 -12.88 9.11
N LYS A 45 4.10 -13.99 9.47
CA LYS A 45 4.30 -14.34 10.87
C LYS A 45 5.01 -13.27 11.70
N GLU A 46 6.00 -12.63 11.12
CA GLU A 46 6.77 -11.60 11.81
C GLU A 46 5.90 -10.38 12.13
N LEU A 47 5.09 -9.96 11.17
CA LEU A 47 4.18 -8.84 11.37
C LEU A 47 3.12 -9.17 12.43
N LEU A 48 2.57 -10.39 12.40
CA LEU A 48 1.59 -10.82 13.38
C LEU A 48 2.21 -10.86 14.78
N ALA A 49 3.45 -11.29 14.89
CA ALA A 49 4.17 -11.32 16.17
C ALA A 49 4.38 -9.89 16.70
N ASP A 50 4.50 -8.91 15.83
CA ASP A 50 4.65 -7.50 16.19
C ASP A 50 3.31 -6.82 16.50
N GLY A 51 2.20 -7.56 16.44
CA GLY A 51 0.88 -7.03 16.81
C GLY A 51 0.05 -6.52 15.64
N VAL A 52 0.47 -6.77 14.40
CA VAL A 52 -0.30 -6.38 13.22
C VAL A 52 -1.56 -7.24 13.12
N GLU A 53 -2.69 -6.60 12.82
CA GLU A 53 -3.96 -7.31 12.68
C GLU A 53 -3.94 -8.24 11.47
N PRO A 54 -4.49 -9.47 11.60
CA PRO A 54 -4.47 -10.44 10.48
C PRO A 54 -5.26 -10.00 9.25
N ASP A 55 -6.26 -9.14 9.43
CA ASP A 55 -7.14 -8.67 8.35
C ASP A 55 -6.76 -7.29 7.80
N LEU A 56 -5.59 -6.79 8.17
CA LEU A 56 -5.13 -5.49 7.70
C LEU A 56 -5.03 -5.46 6.19
N LEU A 57 -5.43 -4.35 5.57
CA LEU A 57 -5.43 -4.21 4.11
C LEU A 57 -4.08 -3.77 3.56
N GLY A 58 -3.38 -2.93 4.28
CA GLY A 58 -2.07 -2.43 3.90
C GLY A 58 -1.30 -1.90 5.09
N LEU A 59 -0.01 -1.70 4.90
CA LEU A 59 0.87 -1.26 5.99
C LEU A 59 2.06 -0.50 5.40
N PHE A 60 2.38 0.63 5.98
CA PHE A 60 3.64 1.28 5.74
C PHE A 60 4.62 0.86 6.84
N SER A 61 5.81 0.44 6.47
CA SER A 61 6.86 0.08 7.42
C SER A 61 8.14 0.84 7.08
N GLY A 62 8.98 1.03 8.09
CA GLY A 62 10.23 1.77 7.92
C GLY A 62 10.07 3.23 8.34
N SER A 63 11.06 4.05 8.02
CA SER A 63 11.08 5.45 8.41
C SER A 63 10.31 6.32 7.42
N SER A 64 9.54 7.28 7.94
CA SER A 64 8.87 8.24 7.09
C SER A 64 9.89 9.22 6.48
N PHE A 65 9.50 9.85 5.36
CA PHE A 65 10.39 10.74 4.63
C PHE A 65 10.99 11.86 5.49
N PRO A 66 10.22 12.59 6.31
CA PRO A 66 10.80 13.67 7.11
C PRO A 66 11.85 13.24 8.13
N GLU A 67 11.80 11.98 8.56
CA GLU A 67 12.72 11.44 9.56
C GLU A 67 13.80 10.58 8.92
N GLY A 68 13.46 10.03 7.79
CA GLY A 68 13.93 8.75 7.33
C GLY A 68 15.37 8.61 6.95
N LEU A 69 15.93 9.57 6.26
CA LEU A 69 17.26 9.35 5.66
C LEU A 69 18.40 9.42 6.68
N ALA A 70 18.12 9.94 7.86
CA ALA A 70 19.12 10.02 8.94
C ALA A 70 19.03 8.85 9.91
N ASP A 71 18.07 7.96 9.71
CA ASP A 71 17.80 6.84 10.60
C ASP A 71 18.31 5.54 9.99
N ASP A 72 18.93 4.70 10.80
CA ASP A 72 19.42 3.38 10.39
C ASP A 72 18.31 2.31 10.37
N SER A 73 17.07 2.69 10.56
CA SER A 73 15.95 1.75 10.54
C SER A 73 15.72 1.18 9.14
N ALA A 74 14.85 0.18 9.04
CA ALA A 74 14.54 -0.47 7.77
C ALA A 74 14.05 0.55 6.72
N PRO A 75 14.37 0.33 5.44
CA PRO A 75 13.92 1.23 4.39
C PRO A 75 12.40 1.28 4.30
N PRO A 76 11.84 2.41 3.86
CA PRO A 76 10.39 2.56 3.74
C PRO A 76 9.83 1.57 2.73
N THR A 77 8.72 0.93 3.09
CA THR A 77 8.09 -0.10 2.26
C THR A 77 6.58 -0.03 2.47
N VAL A 78 5.82 -0.14 1.38
CA VAL A 78 4.37 -0.28 1.46
C VAL A 78 4.03 -1.74 1.24
N HIS A 79 3.26 -2.32 2.15
CA HIS A 79 2.76 -3.69 2.03
C HIS A 79 1.29 -3.63 1.66
N LEU A 80 0.87 -4.42 0.68
CA LEU A 80 -0.54 -4.57 0.32
C LEU A 80 -0.91 -6.05 0.46
N PHE A 81 -1.94 -6.31 1.27
CA PHE A 81 -2.37 -7.67 1.60
C PHE A 81 -3.55 -8.04 0.71
N LEU A 82 -3.26 -8.70 -0.41
CA LEU A 82 -4.19 -8.84 -1.51
C LEU A 82 -5.39 -9.74 -1.24
N GLU A 83 -5.23 -10.82 -0.47
CA GLU A 83 -6.40 -11.64 -0.12
C GLU A 83 -7.32 -10.90 0.84
N ASN A 84 -6.73 -10.12 1.76
CA ASN A 84 -7.53 -9.29 2.66
C ASN A 84 -8.30 -8.21 1.87
N LEU A 85 -7.61 -7.57 0.92
CA LEU A 85 -8.25 -6.58 0.05
C LEU A 85 -9.36 -7.20 -0.79
N TRP A 86 -9.12 -8.39 -1.34
CA TRP A 86 -10.11 -9.10 -2.15
C TRP A 86 -11.35 -9.46 -1.34
N GLY A 87 -11.15 -9.99 -0.13
CA GLY A 87 -12.26 -10.28 0.79
C GLY A 87 -13.02 -9.04 1.22
N TYR A 88 -12.29 -7.96 1.54
CA TYR A 88 -12.90 -6.69 1.92
C TYR A 88 -13.75 -6.12 0.77
N SER A 89 -13.34 -6.36 -0.45
CA SER A 89 -14.04 -5.90 -1.66
C SER A 89 -15.18 -6.84 -2.08
N GLU A 90 -15.50 -7.83 -1.26
CA GLU A 90 -16.53 -8.84 -1.53
C GLU A 90 -16.31 -9.57 -2.85
N GLU A 91 -15.04 -9.78 -3.18
CA GLU A 91 -14.60 -10.48 -4.39
C GLU A 91 -15.10 -9.81 -5.69
N ASP A 92 -15.33 -8.51 -5.63
CA ASP A 92 -15.72 -7.70 -6.78
C ASP A 92 -14.49 -7.00 -7.37
N GLU A 93 -14.21 -7.25 -8.63
CA GLU A 93 -13.01 -6.76 -9.30
C GLU A 93 -12.91 -5.24 -9.30
N THR A 94 -14.00 -4.55 -9.64
CA THR A 94 -14.03 -3.08 -9.69
C THR A 94 -13.74 -2.49 -8.31
N THR A 95 -14.40 -3.03 -7.28
CA THR A 95 -14.21 -2.58 -5.91
C THR A 95 -12.79 -2.87 -5.43
N PHE A 96 -12.27 -4.05 -5.79
CA PHE A 96 -10.90 -4.44 -5.43
C PHE A 96 -9.87 -3.43 -5.98
N ILE A 97 -9.99 -3.07 -7.25
CA ILE A 97 -9.11 -2.10 -7.90
C ILE A 97 -9.15 -0.76 -7.18
N GLU A 98 -10.35 -0.28 -6.85
CA GLU A 98 -10.51 0.96 -6.09
C GLU A 98 -9.84 0.89 -4.72
N GLU A 99 -10.06 -0.20 -4.00
CA GLU A 99 -9.50 -0.37 -2.66
C GLU A 99 -7.98 -0.52 -2.68
N VAL A 100 -7.41 -1.16 -3.69
CA VAL A 100 -5.96 -1.22 -3.87
C VAL A 100 -5.41 0.19 -4.02
N ARG A 101 -6.01 1.01 -4.85
CA ARG A 101 -5.57 2.38 -5.06
C ARG A 101 -5.65 3.21 -3.79
N ILE A 102 -6.79 3.17 -3.12
CA ILE A 102 -7.03 3.91 -1.88
C ILE A 102 -6.00 3.50 -0.82
N THR A 103 -5.83 2.20 -0.62
CA THR A 103 -4.93 1.68 0.39
C THR A 103 -3.48 2.06 0.08
N TYR A 104 -3.05 1.89 -1.18
CA TYR A 104 -1.71 2.24 -1.60
C TYR A 104 -1.40 3.72 -1.32
N LEU A 105 -2.28 4.62 -1.79
CA LEU A 105 -2.05 6.06 -1.63
C LEU A 105 -2.10 6.49 -0.17
N HIS A 106 -2.95 5.85 0.62
CA HIS A 106 -3.03 6.11 2.04
C HIS A 106 -1.71 5.75 2.75
N GLU A 107 -1.19 4.56 2.49
CA GLU A 107 0.07 4.13 3.10
C GLU A 107 1.27 4.93 2.59
N LEU A 108 1.27 5.26 1.31
CA LEU A 108 2.31 6.14 0.76
C LEU A 108 2.28 7.50 1.45
N GLY A 109 1.09 8.01 1.76
CA GLY A 109 0.92 9.26 2.48
C GLY A 109 1.59 9.23 3.85
N HIS A 110 1.57 8.09 4.54
CA HIS A 110 2.29 7.94 5.81
C HIS A 110 3.79 8.10 5.62
N TYR A 111 4.35 7.56 4.55
CA TYR A 111 5.77 7.78 4.23
C TYR A 111 6.07 9.27 4.10
N LEU A 112 5.16 10.02 3.48
CA LEU A 112 5.33 11.46 3.25
C LEU A 112 5.07 12.29 4.52
N GLY A 113 4.71 11.64 5.63
CA GLY A 113 4.42 12.32 6.89
C GLY A 113 3.10 13.07 6.90
N MET A 114 2.18 12.70 6.02
CA MET A 114 0.87 13.36 5.91
C MET A 114 -0.13 12.79 6.89
N GLU A 115 -0.91 13.68 7.49
CA GLU A 115 -2.06 13.30 8.30
C GLU A 115 -3.27 13.06 7.40
N GLU A 116 -4.33 12.44 7.95
CA GLU A 116 -5.54 12.13 7.19
C GLU A 116 -6.12 13.36 6.46
N ASP A 117 -6.16 14.50 7.13
CA ASP A 117 -6.69 15.73 6.54
C ASP A 117 -5.88 16.16 5.32
N ASP A 118 -4.57 16.02 5.39
CA ASP A 118 -3.68 16.37 4.29
C ASP A 118 -3.90 15.43 3.10
N LEU A 119 -4.11 14.14 3.39
CA LEU A 119 -4.36 13.14 2.36
C LEU A 119 -5.66 13.44 1.63
N GLU A 120 -6.72 13.78 2.35
CA GLU A 120 -8.00 14.15 1.75
C GLU A 120 -7.88 15.37 0.86
N LYS A 121 -7.21 16.41 1.34
CA LYS A 121 -7.00 17.65 0.57
C LYS A 121 -6.26 17.44 -0.72
N ARG A 122 -5.38 16.44 -0.75
CA ARG A 122 -4.59 16.11 -1.94
C ARG A 122 -5.22 15.02 -2.80
N GLY A 123 -6.39 14.52 -2.39
CA GLY A 123 -7.07 13.45 -3.11
C GLY A 123 -6.40 12.09 -2.99
N LEU A 124 -5.62 11.87 -1.92
CA LEU A 124 -4.88 10.62 -1.69
C LEU A 124 -5.54 9.70 -0.66
N ALA A 125 -6.62 10.16 -0.06
CA ALA A 125 -7.32 9.35 0.95
C ALA A 125 -8.51 8.63 0.35
#